data_56344910bd8ac07a4d86751a2de26436
#
_entry.id   56344910bd8ac07a4d86751a2de26436
#
_cell.length_a   1.000
_cell.length_b   1.000
_cell.length_c   1.000
_cell.angle_alpha   90.00
_cell.angle_beta   90.00
_cell.angle_gamma   90.00
#
_symmetry.space_group_name_H-M   'P 1'
#
loop_
_entity.id
_entity.type
_entity.pdbx_description
1 polymer ?
#
loop_
_entity_poly.entity_id
_entity_poly.type
_entity_poly.pdbx_seq_one_letter_code
_entity_poly.pdbx_strand_id
1 'polypeptide(L)'
;MNQVPTPIYKFTRTVAIALLASLLGISCRQTIHEQPQPSGQPIRINAVCVPSENAVLDNDTAFEDGDRAGLYVVNRINGKIQSLLPSGNYIDNMRFTYHGTWTPSQPIYWMDEQTKADFHLYYPYSSEMDNPRYWTVNVPTDQSSEATMLQADVLVGHAYNVAPTSQAVEIKARHIMSRLTITLQASQGMTEEKLREADLKVLVNGLITKATVDIANALVRASGNERHDIRACQTDTLTFTVTAVPQKVAEGPLITIVVNGDRYTLRRAVTLKQGTWHHATVKVGAANGNIGVTIGGWTIDNTDYGGTAQ
;
A
#
# COMPACT_ATOMS: atom_id res chain seq x y z
N MET A 1 -64.96 38.16 22.48
CA MET A 1 -64.84 39.51 23.02
C MET A 1 -63.33 39.77 23.18
N ASN A 2 -62.64 40.60 22.55
CA ASN A 2 -62.78 41.84 21.85
C ASN A 2 -61.78 41.96 20.73
N GLN A 3 -62.17 42.61 19.70
CA GLN A 3 -61.42 42.96 18.45
C GLN A 3 -60.38 44.01 18.67
N VAL A 4 -59.24 43.96 17.92
CA VAL A 4 -58.65 44.88 16.92
C VAL A 4 -58.55 46.36 17.37
N PRO A 5 -57.58 47.18 16.86
CA PRO A 5 -57.30 47.40 15.45
C PRO A 5 -55.83 47.69 15.05
N THR A 6 -55.57 47.51 13.77
CA THR A 6 -54.43 48.11 13.00
C THR A 6 -54.55 49.64 12.90
N PRO A 7 -53.42 50.34 12.69
CA PRO A 7 -53.49 51.57 11.88
C PRO A 7 -52.48 51.55 10.70
N ILE A 8 -53.02 51.98 9.62
CA ILE A 8 -52.43 52.44 8.37
C ILE A 8 -51.64 53.76 8.63
N TYR A 9 -50.42 53.87 8.13
CA TYR A 9 -49.78 55.19 7.96
C TYR A 9 -49.20 55.44 6.57
N LYS A 10 -49.49 56.65 6.13
CA LYS A 10 -49.40 57.23 4.81
C LYS A 10 -47.98 57.54 4.34
N PHE A 11 -47.83 57.49 3.03
CA PHE A 11 -46.76 58.12 2.24
C PHE A 11 -46.52 59.57 2.57
N THR A 12 -45.24 59.96 2.72
CA THR A 12 -44.80 61.34 2.41
C THR A 12 -43.51 61.28 1.61
N ARG A 13 -43.61 61.87 0.40
CA ARG A 13 -42.49 62.20 -0.48
C ARG A 13 -41.66 63.29 0.16
N THR A 14 -40.33 63.13 0.21
CA THR A 14 -39.42 64.27 0.36
C THR A 14 -38.28 64.11 -0.64
N VAL A 15 -38.14 65.14 -1.44
CA VAL A 15 -37.10 65.41 -2.43
C VAL A 15 -35.82 65.81 -1.68
N ALA A 16 -34.68 65.24 -2.01
CA ALA A 16 -33.38 65.77 -1.59
C ALA A 16 -32.32 65.53 -2.66
N ILE A 17 -31.93 66.48 -3.29
CA ILE A 17 -30.66 67.14 -3.64
C ILE A 17 -29.49 66.14 -3.92
N ALA A 18 -29.08 66.16 -5.19
CA ALA A 18 -27.86 65.58 -5.70
C ALA A 18 -26.62 66.32 -5.13
N LEU A 19 -25.71 65.57 -4.52
CA LEU A 19 -24.32 65.95 -4.29
C LEU A 19 -23.41 65.03 -5.13
N LEU A 20 -22.81 65.62 -6.17
CA LEU A 20 -21.76 65.03 -6.99
C LEU A 20 -20.48 65.00 -6.15
N ALA A 21 -20.09 63.81 -5.67
CA ALA A 21 -18.74 63.57 -5.16
C ALA A 21 -18.01 62.65 -6.15
N SER A 22 -17.07 63.25 -6.87
CA SER A 22 -16.11 62.57 -7.73
C SER A 22 -15.14 61.74 -6.88
N LEU A 23 -15.38 60.46 -6.72
CA LEU A 23 -14.43 59.48 -6.17
C LEU A 23 -13.63 58.91 -7.33
N LEU A 24 -12.36 59.32 -7.39
CA LEU A 24 -11.32 58.67 -8.16
C LEU A 24 -11.21 57.24 -7.67
N GLY A 25 -11.84 56.32 -8.37
CA GLY A 25 -11.68 54.88 -8.12
C GLY A 25 -10.28 54.43 -8.52
N ILE A 26 -9.42 54.24 -7.54
CA ILE A 26 -8.23 53.42 -7.72
C ILE A 26 -8.72 52.00 -7.92
N SER A 27 -8.84 51.58 -9.18
CA SER A 27 -9.08 50.19 -9.55
C SER A 27 -7.80 49.39 -9.25
N CYS A 28 -7.74 48.80 -8.06
CA CYS A 28 -6.86 47.66 -7.84
C CYS A 28 -7.28 46.58 -8.83
N ARG A 29 -6.60 46.48 -9.95
CA ARG A 29 -6.59 45.24 -10.75
C ARG A 29 -6.00 44.14 -9.85
N GLN A 30 -6.85 43.40 -9.16
CA GLN A 30 -6.51 42.06 -8.76
C GLN A 30 -6.20 41.31 -10.07
N THR A 31 -4.93 41.00 -10.28
CA THR A 31 -4.53 39.97 -11.22
C THR A 31 -5.15 38.69 -10.69
N ILE A 32 -6.31 38.34 -11.22
CA ILE A 32 -6.83 36.99 -11.11
C ILE A 32 -5.78 36.17 -11.83
N HIS A 33 -4.95 35.43 -11.06
CA HIS A 33 -4.22 34.33 -11.64
C HIS A 33 -5.30 33.37 -12.14
N GLU A 34 -5.58 33.44 -13.44
CA GLU A 34 -6.34 32.39 -14.11
C GLU A 34 -5.63 31.08 -13.78
N GLN A 35 -6.28 30.26 -12.97
CA GLN A 35 -5.85 28.86 -12.85
C GLN A 35 -5.91 28.28 -14.26
N PRO A 36 -4.84 27.61 -14.73
CA PRO A 36 -4.85 27.00 -16.04
C PRO A 36 -6.12 26.16 -16.19
N GLN A 37 -6.89 26.46 -17.23
CA GLN A 37 -8.07 25.65 -17.56
C GLN A 37 -7.57 24.24 -17.87
N PRO A 38 -8.11 23.18 -17.26
CA PRO A 38 -7.72 21.83 -17.61
C PRO A 38 -7.81 21.63 -19.13
N SER A 39 -6.85 20.93 -19.71
CA SER A 39 -6.79 20.68 -21.17
C SER A 39 -8.03 19.97 -21.73
N GLY A 40 -8.94 19.53 -20.84
CA GLY A 40 -10.09 18.71 -21.21
C GLY A 40 -9.71 17.27 -21.53
N GLN A 41 -8.42 16.95 -21.61
CA GLN A 41 -7.93 15.59 -21.87
C GLN A 41 -7.88 14.80 -20.55
N PRO A 42 -8.65 13.70 -20.41
CA PRO A 42 -8.69 12.93 -19.17
C PRO A 42 -7.39 12.16 -18.95
N ILE A 43 -6.94 12.11 -17.71
CA ILE A 43 -5.86 11.20 -17.28
C ILE A 43 -6.45 9.81 -17.10
N ARG A 44 -5.89 8.83 -17.80
CA ARG A 44 -6.16 7.40 -17.65
C ARG A 44 -4.88 6.71 -17.22
N ILE A 45 -5.01 5.64 -16.45
CA ILE A 45 -3.88 4.81 -16.04
C ILE A 45 -4.11 3.35 -16.43
N ASN A 46 -3.02 2.65 -16.69
CA ASN A 46 -2.95 1.19 -16.76
C ASN A 46 -1.88 0.74 -15.76
N ALA A 47 -2.29 0.46 -14.53
CA ALA A 47 -1.40 -0.07 -13.50
C ALA A 47 -1.40 -1.58 -13.56
N VAL A 48 -0.22 -2.16 -13.67
CA VAL A 48 0.00 -3.62 -13.66
C VAL A 48 0.98 -3.97 -12.54
N CYS A 49 0.71 -5.06 -11.83
CA CYS A 49 1.68 -5.63 -10.91
C CYS A 49 2.75 -6.35 -11.73
N VAL A 50 4.01 -6.04 -11.48
CA VAL A 50 5.13 -6.71 -12.15
C VAL A 50 6.01 -7.39 -11.11
N PRO A 51 6.54 -8.59 -11.42
CA PRO A 51 7.52 -9.25 -10.57
C PRO A 51 8.73 -8.35 -10.32
N SER A 52 9.42 -8.53 -9.20
CA SER A 52 10.77 -7.96 -9.03
C SER A 52 11.69 -8.51 -10.13
N GLU A 53 12.75 -7.77 -10.50
CA GLU A 53 13.58 -8.02 -11.70
C GLU A 53 14.15 -9.45 -11.83
N ASN A 54 14.10 -10.26 -10.78
CA ASN A 54 14.62 -11.63 -10.76
C ASN A 54 13.57 -12.66 -10.29
N ALA A 55 12.28 -12.34 -10.28
CA ALA A 55 11.25 -13.27 -9.84
C ALA A 55 10.83 -14.22 -10.96
N VAL A 56 10.70 -15.48 -10.62
CA VAL A 56 9.96 -16.47 -11.44
C VAL A 56 8.49 -16.01 -11.45
N LEU A 57 7.86 -16.02 -12.62
CA LEU A 57 6.47 -15.61 -12.81
C LEU A 57 5.58 -16.25 -11.76
N ASP A 58 4.91 -15.42 -10.97
CA ASP A 58 3.88 -15.84 -10.04
C ASP A 58 2.51 -15.40 -10.57
N ASN A 59 1.52 -16.25 -10.45
CA ASN A 59 0.15 -15.97 -10.88
C ASN A 59 -0.56 -14.96 -9.97
N ASP A 60 0.02 -14.62 -8.81
CA ASP A 60 -0.51 -13.66 -7.82
C ASP A 60 -0.24 -12.19 -8.18
N THR A 61 0.09 -11.88 -9.42
CA THR A 61 0.48 -10.53 -9.86
C THR A 61 -0.62 -9.75 -10.57
N ALA A 62 -1.85 -10.23 -10.56
CA ALA A 62 -2.98 -9.54 -11.17
C ALA A 62 -3.80 -8.80 -10.12
N PHE A 63 -4.25 -7.58 -10.47
CA PHE A 63 -5.28 -6.91 -9.69
C PHE A 63 -6.64 -7.56 -9.92
N GLU A 64 -7.43 -7.65 -8.86
CA GLU A 64 -8.76 -8.26 -8.87
C GLU A 64 -9.87 -7.21 -8.96
N ASP A 65 -11.08 -7.64 -9.36
CA ASP A 65 -12.24 -6.76 -9.42
C ASP A 65 -12.55 -6.17 -8.03
N GLY A 66 -12.65 -4.85 -7.97
CA GLY A 66 -12.87 -4.10 -6.74
C GLY A 66 -11.60 -3.62 -6.02
N ASP A 67 -10.42 -4.01 -6.48
CA ASP A 67 -9.16 -3.49 -5.94
C ASP A 67 -9.08 -1.97 -6.03
N ARG A 68 -8.50 -1.36 -5.00
CA ARG A 68 -8.41 0.10 -4.87
C ARG A 68 -6.98 0.54 -4.68
N ALA A 69 -6.53 1.43 -5.55
CA ALA A 69 -5.21 2.07 -5.47
C ALA A 69 -5.35 3.58 -5.25
N GLY A 70 -4.33 4.17 -4.63
CA GLY A 70 -4.20 5.62 -4.50
C GLY A 70 -3.19 6.15 -5.51
N LEU A 71 -3.49 7.31 -6.08
CA LEU A 71 -2.63 7.97 -7.05
C LEU A 71 -2.35 9.42 -6.63
N TYR A 72 -1.08 9.78 -6.70
CA TYR A 72 -0.63 11.17 -6.70
C TYR A 72 -0.07 11.52 -8.06
N VAL A 73 -0.34 12.75 -8.52
CA VAL A 73 0.25 13.29 -9.75
C VAL A 73 0.94 14.61 -9.43
N VAL A 74 2.22 14.69 -9.78
CA VAL A 74 3.07 15.86 -9.52
C VAL A 74 3.52 16.45 -10.84
N ASN A 75 3.04 17.65 -11.15
CA ASN A 75 3.43 18.36 -12.36
C ASN A 75 4.87 18.87 -12.29
N ARG A 76 5.60 18.79 -13.40
CA ARG A 76 6.95 19.33 -13.51
C ARG A 76 6.89 20.82 -13.85
N ILE A 77 7.47 21.66 -13.00
CA ILE A 77 7.51 23.12 -13.22
C ILE A 77 8.73 23.44 -14.09
N ASN A 78 8.49 24.03 -15.26
CA ASN A 78 9.54 24.32 -16.24
C ASN A 78 10.41 23.09 -16.56
N GLY A 79 9.77 21.92 -16.67
CA GLY A 79 10.44 20.65 -16.93
C GLY A 79 11.22 20.06 -15.73
N LYS A 80 11.27 20.74 -14.59
CA LYS A 80 12.00 20.29 -13.39
C LYS A 80 11.12 19.39 -12.51
N ILE A 81 11.73 18.32 -11.99
CA ILE A 81 11.14 17.43 -11.02
C ILE A 81 10.74 18.21 -9.78
N GLN A 82 9.52 17.97 -9.28
CA GLN A 82 9.03 18.46 -8.01
C GLN A 82 8.94 17.31 -7.01
N SER A 83 9.03 17.64 -5.72
CA SER A 83 8.88 16.64 -4.66
C SER A 83 7.40 16.25 -4.50
N LEU A 84 7.15 14.97 -4.26
CA LEU A 84 5.85 14.52 -3.77
C LEU A 84 5.60 15.10 -2.37
N LEU A 85 4.51 15.85 -2.23
CA LEU A 85 4.12 16.54 -0.99
C LEU A 85 3.00 15.78 -0.27
N PRO A 86 2.79 16.03 1.03
CA PRO A 86 1.61 15.52 1.75
C PRO A 86 0.29 16.02 1.14
N SER A 87 0.28 17.27 0.65
CA SER A 87 -0.86 17.88 -0.04
C SER A 87 -0.37 19.01 -0.94
N GLY A 88 -1.22 19.45 -1.89
CA GLY A 88 -0.90 20.51 -2.83
C GLY A 88 -0.12 20.01 -4.06
N ASN A 89 -0.10 18.71 -4.31
CA ASN A 89 0.29 18.16 -5.60
C ASN A 89 -0.78 18.51 -6.65
N TYR A 90 -0.52 18.25 -7.90
CA TYR A 90 -1.55 18.45 -8.93
C TYR A 90 -2.77 17.55 -8.68
N ILE A 91 -2.54 16.30 -8.34
CA ILE A 91 -3.55 15.37 -7.84
C ILE A 91 -3.06 14.78 -6.52
N ASP A 92 -3.89 14.86 -5.49
CA ASP A 92 -3.62 14.31 -4.16
C ASP A 92 -4.51 13.09 -3.91
N ASN A 93 -3.89 11.97 -3.57
CA ASN A 93 -4.52 10.74 -3.08
C ASN A 93 -5.80 10.34 -3.82
N MET A 94 -5.82 10.43 -5.15
CA MET A 94 -6.97 10.03 -5.96
C MET A 94 -7.17 8.53 -5.88
N ARG A 95 -8.35 8.11 -5.43
CA ARG A 95 -8.73 6.70 -5.42
C ARG A 95 -9.09 6.24 -6.82
N PHE A 96 -8.45 5.16 -7.25
CA PHE A 96 -8.82 4.37 -8.41
C PHE A 96 -9.38 3.02 -7.97
N THR A 97 -10.38 2.53 -8.69
CA THR A 97 -10.94 1.17 -8.49
C THR A 97 -10.75 0.38 -9.79
N TYR A 98 -10.36 -0.88 -9.65
CA TYR A 98 -10.16 -1.79 -10.76
C TYR A 98 -11.45 -2.58 -11.06
N HIS A 99 -11.89 -2.54 -12.32
CA HIS A 99 -12.98 -3.34 -12.86
C HIS A 99 -12.60 -3.77 -14.29
N GLY A 100 -11.52 -4.57 -14.40
CA GLY A 100 -10.88 -4.85 -15.69
C GLY A 100 -10.11 -3.65 -16.27
N THR A 101 -10.45 -2.44 -15.82
CA THR A 101 -9.74 -1.18 -16.08
C THR A 101 -9.76 -0.31 -14.84
N TRP A 102 -8.77 0.57 -14.69
CA TRP A 102 -8.68 1.50 -13.56
C TRP A 102 -9.57 2.72 -13.77
N THR A 103 -10.52 2.94 -12.86
CA THR A 103 -11.45 4.06 -12.90
C THR A 103 -11.26 4.98 -11.69
N PRO A 104 -10.99 6.28 -11.87
CA PRO A 104 -10.84 7.22 -10.75
C PRO A 104 -12.21 7.50 -10.11
N SER A 105 -12.21 7.83 -8.79
CA SER A 105 -13.43 8.18 -8.05
C SER A 105 -14.11 9.47 -8.54
N GLN A 106 -13.35 10.32 -9.23
CA GLN A 106 -13.85 11.48 -9.97
C GLN A 106 -12.96 11.73 -11.19
N PRO A 107 -13.49 12.31 -12.28
CA PRO A 107 -12.69 12.60 -13.46
C PRO A 107 -11.50 13.51 -13.13
N ILE A 108 -10.33 13.16 -13.63
CA ILE A 108 -9.11 13.97 -13.56
C ILE A 108 -8.58 14.23 -14.96
N TYR A 109 -7.95 15.37 -15.15
CA TYR A 109 -7.52 15.84 -16.46
C TYR A 109 -6.07 16.30 -16.40
N TRP A 110 -5.39 16.33 -17.54
CA TRP A 110 -4.09 16.97 -17.66
C TRP A 110 -4.22 18.49 -17.42
N MET A 111 -3.19 19.08 -16.82
CA MET A 111 -3.18 20.51 -16.54
C MET A 111 -3.30 21.35 -17.84
N ASP A 112 -2.55 20.96 -18.85
CA ASP A 112 -2.50 21.56 -20.18
C ASP A 112 -1.95 20.51 -21.19
N GLU A 113 -1.67 20.93 -22.42
CA GLU A 113 -1.16 20.07 -23.48
C GLU A 113 0.36 19.86 -23.45
N GLN A 114 1.10 20.50 -22.56
CA GLN A 114 2.56 20.56 -22.56
C GLN A 114 3.20 20.14 -21.23
N THR A 115 2.53 20.39 -20.12
CA THR A 115 3.09 20.16 -18.78
C THR A 115 3.19 18.66 -18.51
N LYS A 116 4.42 18.19 -18.41
CA LYS A 116 4.71 16.78 -18.03
C LYS A 116 4.48 16.57 -16.55
N ALA A 117 4.15 15.34 -16.18
CA ALA A 117 3.88 14.96 -14.81
C ALA A 117 4.59 13.65 -14.40
N ASP A 118 4.79 13.51 -13.10
CA ASP A 118 5.24 12.30 -12.44
C ASP A 118 4.06 11.67 -11.68
N PHE A 119 3.90 10.36 -11.82
CA PHE A 119 2.82 9.57 -11.25
C PHE A 119 3.39 8.67 -10.15
N HIS A 120 2.73 8.68 -8.99
CA HIS A 120 3.08 7.84 -7.85
C HIS A 120 1.83 7.07 -7.41
N LEU A 121 1.79 5.79 -7.71
CA LEU A 121 0.70 4.90 -7.36
C LEU A 121 1.09 4.05 -6.15
N TYR A 122 0.13 3.78 -5.29
CA TYR A 122 0.27 2.83 -4.19
C TYR A 122 -0.98 1.98 -4.02
N TYR A 123 -0.82 0.78 -3.49
CA TYR A 123 -1.89 -0.16 -3.15
C TYR A 123 -1.58 -0.79 -1.78
N PRO A 124 -2.59 -1.07 -0.94
CA PRO A 124 -4.00 -0.73 -1.09
C PRO A 124 -4.28 0.76 -0.80
N TYR A 125 -5.37 1.28 -1.36
CA TYR A 125 -5.79 2.66 -1.11
C TYR A 125 -6.11 2.90 0.37
N SER A 126 -5.65 4.02 0.91
CA SER A 126 -6.02 4.52 2.24
C SER A 126 -6.64 5.91 2.14
N SER A 127 -7.85 6.08 2.68
CA SER A 127 -8.47 7.41 2.84
C SER A 127 -7.79 8.25 3.93
N GLU A 128 -7.04 7.61 4.84
CA GLU A 128 -6.35 8.22 5.97
C GLU A 128 -4.87 8.53 5.64
N MET A 129 -4.53 8.57 4.35
CA MET A 129 -3.20 8.92 3.90
C MET A 129 -2.91 10.40 4.19
N ASP A 130 -2.11 10.65 5.20
CA ASP A 130 -1.71 12.00 5.65
C ASP A 130 -0.38 12.45 5.02
N ASN A 131 0.53 11.50 4.79
CA ASN A 131 1.83 11.80 4.20
C ASN A 131 2.37 10.64 3.35
N PRO A 132 2.42 10.77 2.01
CA PRO A 132 2.88 9.71 1.11
C PRO A 132 4.37 9.37 1.25
N ARG A 133 5.15 10.20 1.94
CA ARG A 133 6.57 9.92 2.21
C ARG A 133 6.83 9.31 3.58
N TYR A 134 5.84 9.32 4.46
CA TYR A 134 5.92 8.79 5.83
C TYR A 134 4.65 8.02 6.20
N TRP A 135 4.07 7.31 5.23
CA TRP A 135 2.87 6.52 5.44
C TRP A 135 3.11 5.39 6.44
N THR A 136 2.33 5.39 7.52
CA THR A 136 2.36 4.31 8.51
C THR A 136 1.51 3.14 8.05
N VAL A 137 2.11 1.95 7.99
CA VAL A 137 1.43 0.68 7.70
C VAL A 137 1.57 -0.25 8.89
N ASN A 138 0.48 -0.90 9.27
CA ASN A 138 0.46 -1.93 10.30
C ASN A 138 0.13 -3.28 9.66
N VAL A 139 1.04 -4.22 9.77
CA VAL A 139 0.86 -5.60 9.31
C VAL A 139 0.01 -6.36 10.33
N PRO A 140 -1.10 -6.99 9.94
CA PRO A 140 -1.91 -7.80 10.84
C PRO A 140 -1.09 -8.93 11.48
N THR A 141 -1.28 -9.15 12.78
CA THR A 141 -0.65 -10.27 13.51
C THR A 141 -1.41 -11.58 13.31
N ASP A 142 -2.69 -11.54 13.01
CA ASP A 142 -3.45 -12.70 12.55
C ASP A 142 -3.64 -12.62 11.03
N GLN A 143 -2.85 -13.42 10.32
CA GLN A 143 -2.95 -13.59 8.88
C GLN A 143 -3.46 -15.00 8.53
N SER A 144 -4.27 -15.62 9.41
CA SER A 144 -4.80 -16.97 9.19
C SER A 144 -5.79 -17.09 8.03
N SER A 145 -6.23 -15.97 7.46
CA SER A 145 -7.01 -15.94 6.22
C SER A 145 -6.22 -15.25 5.10
N GLU A 146 -6.51 -15.63 3.86
CA GLU A 146 -5.92 -14.99 2.68
C GLU A 146 -6.19 -13.49 2.64
N ALA A 147 -7.41 -13.07 2.96
CA ALA A 147 -7.80 -11.67 3.00
C ALA A 147 -6.93 -10.84 3.98
N THR A 148 -6.65 -11.37 5.19
CA THR A 148 -5.80 -10.67 6.16
C THR A 148 -4.32 -10.69 5.78
N MET A 149 -3.86 -11.74 5.11
CA MET A 149 -2.50 -11.81 4.56
C MET A 149 -2.31 -10.81 3.42
N LEU A 150 -3.30 -10.67 2.52
CA LEU A 150 -3.26 -9.71 1.41
C LEU A 150 -3.37 -8.26 1.89
N GLN A 151 -4.08 -7.98 2.98
CA GLN A 151 -4.11 -6.65 3.60
C GLN A 151 -2.73 -6.14 4.03
N ALA A 152 -1.79 -7.04 4.30
CA ALA A 152 -0.42 -6.69 4.64
C ALA A 152 0.44 -6.35 3.42
N ASP A 153 -0.03 -6.64 2.23
CA ASP A 153 0.75 -6.47 1.01
C ASP A 153 0.64 -5.03 0.48
N VAL A 154 1.78 -4.41 0.26
CA VAL A 154 1.86 -3.03 -0.24
C VAL A 154 2.61 -3.02 -1.56
N LEU A 155 1.97 -2.43 -2.58
CA LEU A 155 2.60 -2.20 -3.87
C LEU A 155 2.83 -0.71 -4.08
N VAL A 156 3.94 -0.38 -4.75
CA VAL A 156 4.23 0.98 -5.20
C VAL A 156 4.66 0.96 -6.66
N GLY A 157 4.14 1.90 -7.44
CA GLY A 157 4.46 2.04 -8.86
C GLY A 157 4.66 3.50 -9.26
N HIS A 158 5.50 3.71 -10.27
CA HIS A 158 5.79 5.05 -10.78
C HIS A 158 5.76 5.11 -12.31
N ALA A 159 5.39 6.29 -12.81
CA ALA A 159 5.68 6.69 -14.18
C ALA A 159 6.20 8.13 -14.15
N TYR A 160 7.39 8.36 -14.67
CA TYR A 160 8.05 9.65 -14.58
C TYR A 160 8.11 10.36 -15.92
N ASN A 161 8.08 11.71 -15.88
CA ASN A 161 8.27 12.57 -17.06
C ASN A 161 7.27 12.29 -18.18
N VAL A 162 6.03 11.95 -17.82
CA VAL A 162 4.97 11.60 -18.79
C VAL A 162 4.42 12.88 -19.39
N ALA A 163 4.43 12.97 -20.72
CA ALA A 163 3.76 14.04 -21.44
C ALA A 163 2.25 13.80 -21.50
N PRO A 164 1.43 14.87 -21.59
CA PRO A 164 -0.01 14.72 -21.79
C PRO A 164 -0.32 13.80 -22.96
N THR A 165 -1.24 12.85 -22.73
CA THR A 165 -1.56 11.80 -23.70
C THR A 165 -3.02 11.35 -23.55
N SER A 166 -3.64 10.94 -24.67
CA SER A 166 -4.96 10.31 -24.67
C SER A 166 -4.89 8.81 -24.33
N GLN A 167 -3.69 8.23 -24.35
CA GLN A 167 -3.46 6.84 -23.95
C GLN A 167 -3.42 6.73 -22.43
N ALA A 168 -3.64 5.53 -21.90
CA ALA A 168 -3.43 5.26 -20.49
C ALA A 168 -1.94 5.34 -20.14
N VAL A 169 -1.63 5.96 -19.00
CA VAL A 169 -0.27 6.01 -18.45
C VAL A 169 0.06 4.64 -17.87
N GLU A 170 1.08 3.99 -18.41
CA GLU A 170 1.55 2.70 -17.92
C GLU A 170 2.30 2.87 -16.60
N ILE A 171 1.83 2.20 -15.54
CA ILE A 171 2.44 2.21 -14.22
C ILE A 171 2.75 0.78 -13.80
N LYS A 172 4.03 0.48 -13.62
CA LYS A 172 4.49 -0.82 -13.14
C LYS A 172 4.61 -0.79 -11.62
N ALA A 173 3.65 -1.39 -10.93
CA ALA A 173 3.65 -1.53 -9.49
C ALA A 173 4.43 -2.79 -9.06
N ARG A 174 5.14 -2.71 -7.93
CA ARG A 174 5.91 -3.81 -7.36
C ARG A 174 5.59 -3.95 -5.88
N HIS A 175 5.60 -5.18 -5.39
CA HIS A 175 5.55 -5.48 -3.96
C HIS A 175 6.75 -4.87 -3.25
N ILE A 176 6.52 -4.20 -2.13
CA ILE A 176 7.59 -3.62 -1.30
C ILE A 176 7.66 -4.26 0.08
N MET A 177 6.69 -5.09 0.44
CA MET A 177 6.75 -5.92 1.65
C MET A 177 7.60 -7.17 1.41
N SER A 178 7.80 -7.96 2.45
CA SER A 178 8.49 -9.26 2.38
C SER A 178 7.48 -10.38 2.57
N ARG A 179 7.57 -11.44 1.80
CA ARG A 179 6.71 -12.63 1.92
C ARG A 179 7.55 -13.82 2.34
N LEU A 180 7.07 -14.61 3.28
CA LEU A 180 7.71 -15.84 3.72
C LEU A 180 6.73 -17.00 3.60
N THR A 181 7.07 -17.98 2.76
CA THR A 181 6.34 -19.24 2.63
C THR A 181 7.10 -20.34 3.37
N ILE A 182 6.39 -21.08 4.20
CA ILE A 182 6.89 -22.12 5.08
C ILE A 182 6.23 -23.45 4.66
N THR A 183 7.01 -24.36 4.13
CA THR A 183 6.55 -25.73 3.80
C THR A 183 6.99 -26.70 4.88
N LEU A 184 6.03 -27.42 5.46
CA LEU A 184 6.30 -28.43 6.49
C LEU A 184 6.60 -29.77 5.85
N GLN A 185 7.56 -30.47 6.39
CA GLN A 185 7.91 -31.89 6.06
C GLN A 185 8.00 -32.72 7.32
N ALA A 186 7.57 -33.96 7.23
CA ALA A 186 7.72 -34.88 8.33
C ALA A 186 9.20 -35.29 8.53
N SER A 187 9.57 -35.55 9.77
CA SER A 187 10.89 -35.98 10.17
C SER A 187 10.78 -37.13 11.17
N GLN A 188 11.92 -37.58 11.74
CA GLN A 188 11.97 -38.70 12.64
C GLN A 188 10.90 -38.63 13.75
N GLY A 189 10.09 -39.69 13.89
CA GLY A 189 8.99 -39.76 14.85
C GLY A 189 7.65 -39.12 14.38
N MET A 190 7.63 -38.55 13.19
CA MET A 190 6.44 -38.03 12.52
C MET A 190 6.33 -38.65 11.13
N THR A 191 5.12 -38.99 10.68
CA THR A 191 4.88 -39.37 9.28
C THR A 191 4.17 -38.23 8.52
N GLU A 192 4.31 -38.25 7.20
CA GLU A 192 3.63 -37.29 6.33
C GLU A 192 2.10 -37.34 6.51
N GLU A 193 1.53 -38.52 6.64
CA GLU A 193 0.09 -38.75 6.84
C GLU A 193 -0.36 -38.10 8.16
N LYS A 194 0.35 -38.36 9.25
CA LYS A 194 0.05 -37.75 10.57
C LYS A 194 0.14 -36.22 10.53
N LEU A 195 1.13 -35.72 9.80
CA LEU A 195 1.31 -34.25 9.67
C LEU A 195 0.18 -33.63 8.84
N ARG A 196 -0.28 -34.30 7.78
CA ARG A 196 -1.38 -33.83 6.93
C ARG A 196 -2.73 -33.87 7.63
N GLU A 197 -2.96 -34.79 8.55
CA GLU A 197 -4.21 -35.00 9.30
C GLU A 197 -4.26 -34.12 10.58
N ALA A 198 -3.16 -33.49 10.96
CA ALA A 198 -3.07 -32.73 12.21
C ALA A 198 -3.75 -31.35 12.13
N ASP A 199 -4.23 -30.84 13.29
CA ASP A 199 -4.54 -29.41 13.46
C ASP A 199 -3.21 -28.66 13.49
N LEU A 200 -2.94 -27.91 12.41
CA LEU A 200 -1.69 -27.20 12.21
C LEU A 200 -1.89 -25.69 12.40
N LYS A 201 -0.96 -25.09 13.15
CA LYS A 201 -0.84 -23.62 13.22
C LYS A 201 0.64 -23.25 13.12
N VAL A 202 0.94 -22.24 12.32
CA VAL A 202 2.30 -21.75 12.14
C VAL A 202 2.35 -20.27 12.54
N LEU A 203 3.34 -19.93 13.37
CA LEU A 203 3.60 -18.57 13.82
C LEU A 203 5.02 -18.18 13.39
N VAL A 204 5.18 -16.99 12.87
CA VAL A 204 6.49 -16.37 12.66
C VAL A 204 6.72 -15.38 13.80
N ASN A 205 7.72 -15.65 14.63
CA ASN A 205 7.87 -15.02 15.94
C ASN A 205 8.74 -13.77 15.90
N GLY A 206 8.41 -12.84 16.78
CA GLY A 206 9.30 -11.71 17.13
C GLY A 206 9.50 -10.68 16.02
N LEU A 207 8.52 -10.46 15.16
CA LEU A 207 8.59 -9.49 14.07
C LEU A 207 8.09 -8.11 14.48
N ILE A 208 8.72 -7.05 13.97
CA ILE A 208 8.15 -5.71 13.97
C ILE A 208 7.05 -5.68 12.92
N THR A 209 5.85 -5.30 13.31
CA THR A 209 4.66 -5.29 12.44
C THR A 209 4.29 -3.90 11.96
N LYS A 210 4.92 -2.87 12.50
CA LYS A 210 4.73 -1.48 12.06
C LYS A 210 5.81 -1.07 11.08
N ALA A 211 5.42 -0.41 10.00
CA ALA A 211 6.34 0.10 8.99
C ALA A 211 6.07 1.57 8.66
N THR A 212 7.09 2.25 8.17
CA THR A 212 6.96 3.53 7.46
C THR A 212 7.27 3.29 6.00
N VAL A 213 6.37 3.72 5.12
CA VAL A 213 6.49 3.63 3.67
C VAL A 213 6.73 5.02 3.08
N ASP A 214 7.73 5.14 2.21
CA ASP A 214 7.96 6.30 1.34
C ASP A 214 7.52 5.93 -0.08
N ILE A 215 6.34 6.38 -0.48
CA ILE A 215 5.78 6.11 -1.81
C ILE A 215 6.65 6.74 -2.90
N ALA A 216 7.21 7.93 -2.66
CA ALA A 216 8.03 8.62 -3.67
C ALA A 216 9.25 7.81 -4.09
N ASN A 217 9.83 7.03 -3.18
CA ASN A 217 11.03 6.25 -3.40
C ASN A 217 10.80 4.73 -3.41
N ALA A 218 9.54 4.28 -3.27
CA ALA A 218 9.16 2.88 -3.11
C ALA A 218 9.97 2.18 -2.01
N LEU A 219 10.12 2.82 -0.86
CA LEU A 219 10.90 2.29 0.26
C LEU A 219 9.99 1.96 1.44
N VAL A 220 10.30 0.86 2.12
CA VAL A 220 9.64 0.46 3.36
C VAL A 220 10.68 0.21 4.45
N ARG A 221 10.39 0.64 5.66
CA ARG A 221 11.27 0.45 6.82
C ARG A 221 10.46 0.05 8.04
N ALA A 222 10.94 -0.95 8.78
CA ALA A 222 10.38 -1.28 10.08
C ALA A 222 10.44 -0.05 11.00
N SER A 223 9.36 0.20 11.74
CA SER A 223 9.17 1.38 12.59
C SER A 223 8.82 0.96 14.01
N GLY A 224 9.53 1.50 14.99
CA GLY A 224 9.38 1.14 16.40
C GLY A 224 10.19 -0.11 16.78
N ASN A 225 9.99 -0.57 18.03
CA ASN A 225 10.73 -1.69 18.63
C ASN A 225 9.80 -2.82 19.11
N GLU A 226 8.50 -2.61 19.03
CA GLU A 226 7.51 -3.57 19.48
C GLU A 226 7.47 -4.77 18.52
N ARG A 227 7.54 -5.98 19.10
CA ARG A 227 7.63 -7.22 18.34
C ARG A 227 6.42 -8.08 18.64
N HIS A 228 5.91 -8.69 17.59
CA HIS A 228 4.73 -9.56 17.64
C HIS A 228 4.99 -10.85 16.89
N ASP A 229 4.24 -11.89 17.25
CA ASP A 229 4.18 -13.12 16.50
C ASP A 229 3.07 -12.98 15.44
N ILE A 230 3.35 -13.37 14.20
CA ILE A 230 2.38 -13.36 13.12
C ILE A 230 1.90 -14.79 12.87
N ARG A 231 0.59 -15.01 12.98
CA ARG A 231 -0.05 -16.27 12.60
C ARG A 231 -0.15 -16.34 11.08
N ALA A 232 0.43 -17.40 10.49
CA ALA A 232 0.48 -17.59 9.06
C ALA A 232 -0.86 -18.07 8.47
N CYS A 233 -1.12 -17.67 7.21
CA CYS A 233 -2.16 -18.24 6.39
C CYS A 233 -1.75 -19.63 5.90
N GLN A 234 -2.63 -20.61 6.04
CA GLN A 234 -2.44 -21.91 5.40
C GLN A 234 -2.88 -21.80 3.94
N THR A 235 -1.91 -21.79 3.03
CA THR A 235 -2.15 -21.63 1.58
C THR A 235 -2.24 -22.98 0.86
N ASP A 236 -1.75 -24.06 1.49
CA ASP A 236 -1.91 -25.46 1.05
C ASP A 236 -1.79 -26.38 2.27
N THR A 237 -2.05 -27.67 2.12
CA THR A 237 -2.12 -28.69 3.19
C THR A 237 -0.95 -28.60 4.18
N LEU A 238 0.28 -28.42 3.71
CA LEU A 238 1.50 -28.30 4.54
C LEU A 238 2.26 -26.98 4.24
N THR A 239 1.61 -26.00 3.64
CA THR A 239 2.25 -24.75 3.24
C THR A 239 1.55 -23.56 3.89
N PHE A 240 2.35 -22.71 4.50
CA PHE A 240 1.90 -21.54 5.25
C PHE A 240 2.64 -20.31 4.77
N THR A 241 1.93 -19.18 4.64
CA THR A 241 2.52 -17.94 4.12
C THR A 241 2.20 -16.78 5.03
N VAL A 242 3.16 -15.88 5.20
CA VAL A 242 2.97 -14.56 5.84
C VAL A 242 3.51 -13.46 4.95
N THR A 243 2.86 -12.31 5.01
CA THR A 243 3.41 -11.03 4.53
C THR A 243 3.93 -10.24 5.72
N ALA A 244 5.16 -9.76 5.67
CA ALA A 244 5.84 -9.14 6.79
C ALA A 244 6.60 -7.87 6.38
N VAL A 245 6.85 -7.01 7.36
CA VAL A 245 7.74 -5.84 7.18
C VAL A 245 9.15 -6.32 6.90
N PRO A 246 9.84 -5.82 5.87
CA PRO A 246 11.26 -6.10 5.64
C PRO A 246 12.11 -5.71 6.85
N GLN A 247 12.85 -6.69 7.40
CA GLN A 247 13.64 -6.50 8.60
C GLN A 247 14.70 -7.58 8.80
N LYS A 248 15.67 -7.31 9.67
CA LYS A 248 16.61 -8.33 10.18
C LYS A 248 16.12 -8.86 11.51
N VAL A 249 16.00 -10.17 11.62
CA VAL A 249 15.67 -10.87 12.86
C VAL A 249 16.94 -11.60 13.33
N ALA A 250 17.36 -11.31 14.56
CA ALA A 250 18.51 -11.98 15.17
C ALA A 250 18.22 -13.46 15.45
N GLU A 251 19.26 -14.22 15.74
CA GLU A 251 19.14 -15.62 16.16
C GLU A 251 18.19 -15.75 17.36
N GLY A 252 17.18 -16.58 17.22
CA GLY A 252 16.14 -16.77 18.23
C GLY A 252 15.02 -17.66 17.74
N PRO A 253 13.96 -17.87 18.55
CA PRO A 253 12.74 -18.53 18.10
C PRO A 253 12.15 -17.77 16.90
N LEU A 254 12.24 -18.32 15.68
CA LEU A 254 11.78 -17.68 14.47
C LEU A 254 10.42 -18.23 14.00
N ILE A 255 10.27 -19.55 13.96
CA ILE A 255 9.05 -20.20 13.51
C ILE A 255 8.58 -21.17 14.59
N THR A 256 7.34 -21.03 15.03
CA THR A 256 6.68 -21.98 15.92
C THR A 256 5.59 -22.71 15.14
N ILE A 257 5.65 -24.02 15.14
CA ILE A 257 4.66 -24.90 14.53
C ILE A 257 3.91 -25.61 15.66
N VAL A 258 2.59 -25.54 15.65
CA VAL A 258 1.72 -26.26 16.58
C VAL A 258 1.09 -27.41 15.81
N VAL A 259 1.26 -28.62 16.29
CA VAL A 259 0.73 -29.86 15.71
C VAL A 259 -0.14 -30.55 16.78
N ASN A 260 -1.44 -30.55 16.63
CA ASN A 260 -2.40 -31.07 17.62
C ASN A 260 -2.18 -30.55 19.05
N GLY A 261 -1.69 -29.30 19.20
CA GLY A 261 -1.37 -28.67 20.48
C GLY A 261 0.11 -28.76 20.89
N ASP A 262 0.88 -29.71 20.39
CA ASP A 262 2.32 -29.77 20.62
C ASP A 262 3.08 -28.69 19.86
N ARG A 263 4.09 -28.09 20.50
CA ARG A 263 4.84 -26.96 19.93
C ARG A 263 6.23 -27.38 19.51
N TYR A 264 6.58 -27.04 18.26
CA TYR A 264 7.89 -27.24 17.66
C TYR A 264 8.45 -25.86 17.27
N THR A 265 9.68 -25.55 17.65
CA THR A 265 10.25 -24.22 17.42
C THR A 265 11.55 -24.30 16.63
N LEU A 266 11.56 -23.66 15.47
CA LEU A 266 12.77 -23.41 14.71
C LEU A 266 13.45 -22.15 15.23
N ARG A 267 14.71 -22.26 15.64
CA ARG A 267 15.55 -21.13 16.05
C ARG A 267 16.48 -20.75 14.90
N ARG A 268 16.42 -19.51 14.45
CA ARG A 268 17.22 -19.03 13.32
C ARG A 268 17.25 -17.50 13.25
N ALA A 269 18.32 -16.94 12.69
CA ALA A 269 18.35 -15.57 12.19
C ALA A 269 17.80 -15.53 10.76
N VAL A 270 17.12 -14.42 10.38
CA VAL A 270 16.66 -14.21 9.02
C VAL A 270 16.76 -12.74 8.62
N THR A 271 17.02 -12.47 7.36
CA THR A 271 16.85 -11.15 6.76
C THR A 271 15.70 -11.19 5.77
N LEU A 272 14.55 -10.62 6.18
CA LEU A 272 13.41 -10.41 5.30
C LEU A 272 13.69 -9.18 4.45
N LYS A 273 13.89 -9.38 3.15
CA LYS A 273 14.24 -8.30 2.21
C LYS A 273 12.99 -7.70 1.57
N GLN A 274 13.05 -6.40 1.26
CA GLN A 274 11.98 -5.70 0.55
C GLN A 274 11.72 -6.33 -0.83
N GLY A 275 10.45 -6.50 -1.17
CA GLY A 275 10.02 -7.05 -2.46
C GLY A 275 10.50 -8.47 -2.71
N THR A 276 10.81 -9.23 -1.66
CA THR A 276 11.37 -10.58 -1.78
C THR A 276 10.44 -11.62 -1.16
N TRP A 277 10.31 -12.72 -1.85
CA TRP A 277 9.63 -13.92 -1.37
C TRP A 277 10.65 -14.92 -0.89
N HIS A 278 10.59 -15.22 0.37
CA HIS A 278 11.44 -16.19 1.04
C HIS A 278 10.68 -17.53 1.15
N HIS A 279 11.38 -18.64 0.94
CA HIS A 279 10.85 -19.97 1.15
C HIS A 279 11.65 -20.67 2.25
N ALA A 280 10.95 -21.30 3.18
CA ALA A 280 11.52 -22.11 4.23
C ALA A 280 10.89 -23.51 4.21
N THR A 281 11.69 -24.55 4.10
CA THR A 281 11.23 -25.92 4.36
C THR A 281 11.57 -26.28 5.79
N VAL A 282 10.57 -26.55 6.63
CA VAL A 282 10.75 -26.89 8.05
C VAL A 282 10.37 -28.31 8.30
N LYS A 283 11.31 -29.11 8.81
CA LYS A 283 11.08 -30.52 9.18
C LYS A 283 10.57 -30.59 10.61
N VAL A 284 9.45 -31.29 10.79
CA VAL A 284 8.76 -31.47 12.07
C VAL A 284 8.89 -32.91 12.54
N GLY A 285 9.43 -33.13 13.73
CA GLY A 285 9.62 -34.49 14.28
C GLY A 285 10.25 -34.48 15.66
N ALA A 286 10.52 -35.66 16.22
CA ALA A 286 11.10 -35.80 17.54
C ALA A 286 12.54 -35.27 17.61
N ALA A 287 12.94 -34.72 18.75
CA ALA A 287 14.07 -33.85 19.02
C ALA A 287 15.48 -34.50 19.00
N ASN A 288 15.75 -35.54 18.24
CA ASN A 288 17.05 -36.19 18.24
C ASN A 288 17.68 -36.35 16.85
N GLY A 289 17.94 -35.26 16.16
CA GLY A 289 18.67 -35.33 14.91
C GLY A 289 18.83 -33.99 14.19
N ASN A 290 20.06 -33.70 13.76
CA ASN A 290 20.39 -32.59 12.90
C ASN A 290 19.56 -32.61 11.63
N ILE A 291 18.88 -31.52 11.32
CA ILE A 291 18.02 -31.43 10.14
C ILE A 291 18.35 -30.15 9.36
N GLY A 292 18.52 -30.35 8.07
CA GLY A 292 18.77 -29.26 7.13
C GLY A 292 17.49 -28.62 6.61
N VAL A 293 17.53 -27.36 6.30
CA VAL A 293 16.44 -26.60 5.69
C VAL A 293 16.97 -25.86 4.46
N THR A 294 16.20 -25.91 3.39
CA THR A 294 16.55 -25.21 2.14
C THR A 294 15.59 -24.05 1.92
N ILE A 295 16.11 -22.91 1.56
CA ILE A 295 15.33 -21.73 1.19
C ILE A 295 15.53 -21.41 -0.29
N GLY A 296 14.43 -21.20 -0.99
CA GLY A 296 14.44 -20.60 -2.33
C GLY A 296 13.73 -19.25 -2.30
N GLY A 297 14.15 -18.29 -3.09
CA GLY A 297 13.65 -16.92 -3.04
C GLY A 297 12.93 -16.44 -4.30
N TRP A 298 12.12 -15.42 -4.21
CA TRP A 298 11.53 -14.64 -5.31
C TRP A 298 12.55 -13.80 -6.07
N THR A 299 13.52 -13.32 -5.38
CA THR A 299 14.87 -13.11 -5.89
C THR A 299 15.65 -14.25 -5.31
N ILE A 300 16.37 -14.99 -6.09
CA ILE A 300 17.21 -16.07 -5.59
C ILE A 300 18.15 -15.47 -4.55
N ASP A 301 17.75 -15.51 -3.29
CA ASP A 301 18.67 -15.36 -2.17
C ASP A 301 19.19 -16.77 -1.93
N ASN A 302 20.40 -17.07 -2.39
CA ASN A 302 21.06 -18.35 -2.22
C ASN A 302 21.41 -18.65 -0.75
N THR A 303 20.89 -17.90 0.21
CA THR A 303 21.10 -18.10 1.63
C THR A 303 20.07 -19.12 2.14
N ASP A 304 20.54 -20.27 2.56
CA ASP A 304 19.74 -21.27 3.28
C ASP A 304 19.50 -20.81 4.73
N TYR A 305 18.24 -20.54 5.09
CA TYR A 305 17.82 -20.14 6.44
C TYR A 305 17.22 -21.29 7.26
N GLY A 306 17.39 -22.50 6.83
CA GLY A 306 16.71 -23.63 7.37
C GLY A 306 17.26 -24.25 8.65
N GLY A 307 16.48 -25.11 9.29
CA GLY A 307 16.79 -25.79 10.55
C GLY A 307 15.70 -26.77 11.00
N THR A 308 15.89 -27.38 12.14
CA THR A 308 14.91 -28.28 12.80
C THR A 308 14.13 -27.52 13.84
N ALA A 309 12.82 -27.70 13.86
CA ALA A 309 11.97 -27.33 14.97
C ALA A 309 12.04 -28.45 16.03
N GLN A 310 12.39 -28.11 17.27
CA GLN A 310 12.42 -29.00 18.45
C GLN A 310 11.30 -28.65 19.40
#